data_7a5e4b65d88891262fc6bc0f48539582
#
_entry.id   7a5e4b65d88891262fc6bc0f48539582
#
_cell.length_a   1.000
_cell.length_b   1.000
_cell.length_c   1.000
_cell.angle_alpha   90.00
_cell.angle_beta   90.00
_cell.angle_gamma   90.00
#
_symmetry.space_group_name_H-M   'P 1'
#
loop_
_entity.id
_entity.type
_entity.pdbx_description
1 polymer ?
#
loop_
_entity_poly.entity_id
_entity_poly.type
_entity_poly.pdbx_seq_one_letter_code
_entity_poly.pdbx_strand_id
1 'polypeptide(L)'
;MSPSFRRLLALLTVFITAFVLVTALRTWRAGGSLRDLIPGWSKNRDDFRPESFTLPDRAPLDLGDVELLARLNNEYSRLTQAVVPSVVSIDTAGVRTERMMDLWGRARIRRYPTQGQGSGVIVTNEGHVVTNHHVIAGQQQIQVTLHGGKTYTADLIGEDSLLDIAVLKIQSDESFKPLKFGESTDVEVGQIVFAVGNPFGLGETVTQGIISAKERSLSDNQRDLFQTDAAINPGNSGGPLVNLRGEIIGINVAIFSSDRENPGFQGLGFSIPANDVKDALFQILERGRPVRGFLGVQMRDLDDSVRSALKYDGEHGAAVLGVSPGSPAQNAGLEPWDVIRSFNGAKITNTSQLIHLVQRTRIGQTVKLGVWRKGEEIELRAAISESGGAAPPVTGGAGQGRTADPAEVLQLVGIQARDLTTHERMSGFRGVVVTGVADDGSAQPHIKAGDLIIAVNNSQIGNANEFFLHLAASAAVQATSIHLIREGGPIRVTLPALPRRE
;
A
#
# COMPACT_ATOMS: atom_id res chain seq x y z
N MET A 1 -63.37 14.79 44.72
CA MET A 1 -62.03 15.05 44.16
C MET A 1 -61.15 15.68 45.26
N SER A 2 -60.02 15.06 45.52
CA SER A 2 -59.10 15.56 46.56
C SER A 2 -58.52 16.96 46.21
N PRO A 3 -58.20 17.77 47.21
CA PRO A 3 -57.62 19.11 46.96
C PRO A 3 -56.37 19.08 46.10
N SER A 4 -55.58 18.00 46.17
CA SER A 4 -54.37 17.77 45.39
C SER A 4 -54.68 17.55 43.92
N PHE A 5 -55.76 16.82 43.60
CA PHE A 5 -56.20 16.57 42.23
C PHE A 5 -56.70 17.86 41.53
N ARG A 6 -57.40 18.73 42.26
CA ARG A 6 -57.83 20.05 41.74
C ARG A 6 -56.64 20.96 41.45
N ARG A 7 -55.59 20.93 42.29
CA ARG A 7 -54.33 21.68 42.00
C ARG A 7 -53.61 21.15 40.79
N LEU A 8 -53.50 19.82 40.62
CA LEU A 8 -52.90 19.19 39.47
C LEU A 8 -53.64 19.52 38.16
N LEU A 9 -54.97 19.48 38.20
CA LEU A 9 -55.80 19.83 37.05
C LEU A 9 -55.66 21.30 36.66
N ALA A 10 -55.59 22.22 37.65
CA ALA A 10 -55.37 23.64 37.42
C ALA A 10 -54.00 23.91 36.82
N LEU A 11 -52.93 23.23 37.29
CA LEU A 11 -51.59 23.35 36.72
C LEU A 11 -51.52 22.79 35.29
N LEU A 12 -52.19 21.68 35.03
CA LEU A 12 -52.27 21.08 33.68
C LEU A 12 -52.96 22.02 32.70
N THR A 13 -54.11 22.64 33.15
CA THR A 13 -54.84 23.61 32.33
C THR A 13 -54.01 24.83 32.01
N VAL A 14 -53.29 25.38 32.98
CA VAL A 14 -52.38 26.51 32.77
C VAL A 14 -51.28 26.15 31.80
N PHE A 15 -50.67 24.95 31.95
CA PHE A 15 -49.62 24.48 31.06
C PHE A 15 -50.11 24.30 29.60
N ILE A 16 -51.27 23.67 29.41
CA ILE A 16 -51.88 23.48 28.09
C ILE A 16 -52.20 24.83 27.45
N THR A 17 -52.78 25.78 28.22
CA THR A 17 -53.10 27.11 27.69
C THR A 17 -51.87 27.88 27.31
N ALA A 18 -50.84 27.86 28.15
CA ALA A 18 -49.53 28.48 27.83
C ALA A 18 -48.88 27.87 26.59
N PHE A 19 -48.90 26.54 26.46
CA PHE A 19 -48.36 25.82 25.30
C PHE A 19 -49.11 26.18 24.02
N VAL A 20 -50.45 26.22 24.04
CA VAL A 20 -51.27 26.63 22.90
C VAL A 20 -51.00 28.08 22.53
N LEU A 21 -50.86 28.97 23.52
CA LEU A 21 -50.58 30.40 23.28
C LEU A 21 -49.19 30.63 22.67
N VAL A 22 -48.21 29.92 23.16
CA VAL A 22 -46.82 30.01 22.62
C VAL A 22 -46.74 29.43 21.20
N THR A 23 -47.41 28.31 20.94
CA THR A 23 -47.45 27.73 19.58
C THR A 23 -48.27 28.60 18.63
N ALA A 24 -49.37 29.23 19.05
CA ALA A 24 -50.13 30.18 18.26
C ALA A 24 -49.32 31.45 17.92
N LEU A 25 -48.57 32.01 18.89
CA LEU A 25 -47.69 33.12 18.68
C LEU A 25 -46.52 32.81 17.73
N ARG A 26 -45.96 31.59 17.82
CA ARG A 26 -44.91 31.14 16.91
C ARG A 26 -45.44 30.98 15.47
N THR A 27 -46.58 30.35 15.27
CA THR A 27 -47.21 30.21 13.93
C THR A 27 -47.58 31.54 13.33
N TRP A 28 -48.14 32.46 14.15
CA TRP A 28 -48.45 33.82 13.65
C TRP A 28 -47.20 34.60 13.26
N ARG A 29 -46.11 34.54 14.02
CA ARG A 29 -44.82 35.14 13.65
C ARG A 29 -44.20 34.53 12.40
N ALA A 30 -44.46 33.24 12.12
CA ALA A 30 -44.00 32.52 10.94
C ALA A 30 -44.90 32.71 9.70
N GLY A 31 -45.94 33.60 9.79
CA GLY A 31 -46.91 33.82 8.71
C GLY A 31 -47.91 32.71 8.48
N GLY A 32 -48.01 31.76 9.42
CA GLY A 32 -48.96 30.65 9.39
C GLY A 32 -50.32 31.04 9.94
N SER A 33 -51.38 30.27 9.60
CA SER A 33 -52.74 30.44 10.11
C SER A 33 -52.96 29.53 11.37
N LEU A 34 -53.92 29.93 12.22
CA LEU A 34 -54.38 29.14 13.37
C LEU A 34 -54.84 27.71 13.04
N ARG A 35 -55.16 27.45 11.76
CA ARG A 35 -55.56 26.12 11.25
C ARG A 35 -54.39 25.14 11.17
N ASP A 36 -53.15 25.67 11.10
CA ASP A 36 -51.91 24.83 11.03
C ASP A 36 -51.56 24.21 12.40
N LEU A 37 -52.29 24.60 13.48
CA LEU A 37 -52.09 24.12 14.84
C LEU A 37 -52.84 22.80 15.15
N ILE A 38 -53.72 22.35 14.28
CA ILE A 38 -54.50 21.13 14.51
C ILE A 38 -53.82 19.96 13.81
N PRO A 39 -53.23 18.99 14.57
CA PRO A 39 -52.66 17.80 13.95
C PRO A 39 -53.77 17.02 13.21
N GLY A 40 -53.60 16.84 11.89
CA GLY A 40 -54.55 16.15 11.01
C GLY A 40 -55.36 17.08 10.08
N TRP A 41 -55.28 18.39 10.24
CA TRP A 41 -55.82 19.34 9.25
C TRP A 41 -54.70 19.72 8.25
N SER A 42 -54.17 18.72 7.57
CA SER A 42 -53.30 18.97 6.45
C SER A 42 -54.05 19.75 5.39
N LYS A 43 -53.41 20.78 4.79
CA LYS A 43 -53.87 21.32 3.50
C LYS A 43 -54.22 20.15 2.59
N ASN A 44 -55.51 20.09 2.20
CA ASN A 44 -55.92 19.11 1.19
C ASN A 44 -54.91 19.18 0.04
N ARG A 45 -54.34 18.03 -0.32
CA ARG A 45 -53.55 17.87 -1.53
C ARG A 45 -54.35 18.21 -2.81
N ASP A 46 -55.63 18.50 -2.63
CA ASP A 46 -56.60 18.78 -3.70
C ASP A 46 -56.46 20.20 -4.30
N ASP A 47 -55.61 21.06 -3.71
CA ASP A 47 -55.31 22.41 -4.29
C ASP A 47 -54.14 22.38 -5.27
N PHE A 48 -53.58 21.22 -5.59
CA PHE A 48 -52.60 21.11 -6.67
C PHE A 48 -53.29 21.34 -8.01
N ARG A 49 -53.05 22.49 -8.59
CA ARG A 49 -53.45 22.77 -9.99
C ARG A 49 -52.26 22.41 -10.88
N PRO A 50 -52.41 21.39 -11.77
CA PRO A 50 -51.37 21.08 -12.73
C PRO A 50 -51.02 22.32 -13.54
N GLU A 51 -49.72 22.65 -13.57
CA GLU A 51 -49.23 23.67 -14.44
C GLU A 51 -49.23 23.19 -15.89
N SER A 52 -49.61 24.03 -16.82
CA SER A 52 -49.41 23.75 -18.24
C SER A 52 -47.96 24.00 -18.59
N PHE A 53 -47.30 23.01 -19.15
CA PHE A 53 -45.93 23.10 -19.61
C PHE A 53 -45.79 22.50 -21.02
N THR A 54 -44.85 23.02 -21.75
CA THR A 54 -44.46 22.49 -23.06
C THR A 54 -42.98 22.17 -23.01
N LEU A 55 -42.65 20.89 -23.22
CA LEU A 55 -41.27 20.49 -23.38
C LEU A 55 -40.81 20.77 -24.80
N PRO A 56 -39.54 21.22 -24.99
CA PRO A 56 -39.00 21.40 -26.35
C PRO A 56 -38.90 20.05 -27.07
N ASP A 57 -39.44 19.98 -28.28
CA ASP A 57 -39.46 18.75 -29.08
C ASP A 57 -38.17 18.52 -29.88
N ARG A 58 -37.30 19.54 -29.97
CA ARG A 58 -36.08 19.45 -30.76
C ARG A 58 -34.84 19.67 -29.92
N ALA A 59 -33.81 18.90 -30.19
CA ALA A 59 -32.46 19.15 -29.67
C ALA A 59 -31.92 20.47 -30.23
N PRO A 60 -31.09 21.23 -29.46
CA PRO A 60 -30.52 22.50 -29.92
C PRO A 60 -29.51 22.33 -31.08
N LEU A 61 -28.94 21.14 -31.27
CA LEU A 61 -28.00 20.81 -32.35
C LEU A 61 -28.43 19.53 -33.05
N ASP A 62 -28.24 19.49 -34.37
CA ASP A 62 -28.39 18.27 -35.15
C ASP A 62 -27.07 17.46 -35.14
N LEU A 63 -27.14 16.12 -35.16
CA LEU A 63 -25.96 15.28 -35.22
C LEU A 63 -25.09 15.51 -36.46
N GLY A 64 -25.70 15.99 -37.56
CA GLY A 64 -24.98 16.41 -38.78
C GLY A 64 -24.03 17.58 -38.57
N ASP A 65 -24.36 18.48 -37.63
CA ASP A 65 -23.55 19.68 -37.32
C ASP A 65 -22.33 19.34 -36.46
N VAL A 66 -22.31 18.14 -35.84
CA VAL A 66 -21.28 17.67 -34.89
C VAL A 66 -20.76 16.29 -35.25
N GLU A 67 -20.62 15.98 -36.54
CA GLU A 67 -20.29 14.65 -37.05
C GLU A 67 -19.02 14.04 -36.41
N LEU A 68 -17.96 14.84 -36.25
CA LEU A 68 -16.72 14.37 -35.63
C LEU A 68 -16.94 13.97 -34.16
N LEU A 69 -17.69 14.77 -33.39
CA LEU A 69 -18.00 14.45 -31.99
C LEU A 69 -18.91 13.23 -31.89
N ALA A 70 -19.86 13.06 -32.80
CA ALA A 70 -20.72 11.90 -32.88
C ALA A 70 -19.92 10.63 -33.18
N ARG A 71 -18.93 10.70 -34.09
CA ARG A 71 -18.01 9.59 -34.35
C ARG A 71 -17.17 9.23 -33.11
N LEU A 72 -16.55 10.21 -32.47
CA LEU A 72 -15.76 9.99 -31.24
C LEU A 72 -16.61 9.37 -30.14
N ASN A 73 -17.83 9.87 -29.93
CA ASN A 73 -18.75 9.30 -28.95
C ASN A 73 -19.04 7.82 -29.23
N ASN A 74 -19.29 7.48 -30.51
CA ASN A 74 -19.55 6.09 -30.91
C ASN A 74 -18.31 5.20 -30.71
N GLU A 75 -17.11 5.68 -31.01
CA GLU A 75 -15.88 4.93 -30.82
C GLU A 75 -15.59 4.68 -29.33
N TYR A 76 -15.79 5.67 -28.47
CA TYR A 76 -15.64 5.51 -27.02
C TYR A 76 -16.66 4.54 -26.43
N SER A 77 -17.92 4.61 -26.90
CA SER A 77 -18.94 3.63 -26.50
C SER A 77 -18.58 2.20 -26.91
N ARG A 78 -18.06 2.00 -28.14
CA ARG A 78 -17.60 0.69 -28.62
C ARG A 78 -16.41 0.17 -27.78
N LEU A 79 -15.44 1.04 -27.48
CA LEU A 79 -14.31 0.70 -26.63
C LEU A 79 -14.80 0.24 -25.25
N THR A 80 -15.67 1.01 -24.61
CA THR A 80 -16.25 0.67 -23.31
C THR A 80 -16.97 -0.67 -23.36
N GLN A 81 -17.85 -0.90 -24.36
CA GLN A 81 -18.55 -2.18 -24.52
C GLN A 81 -17.62 -3.37 -24.75
N ALA A 82 -16.45 -3.15 -25.33
CA ALA A 82 -15.45 -4.19 -25.54
C ALA A 82 -14.69 -4.55 -24.26
N VAL A 83 -14.39 -3.55 -23.40
CA VAL A 83 -13.55 -3.67 -22.21
C VAL A 83 -14.33 -4.11 -20.98
N VAL A 84 -15.48 -3.49 -20.74
CA VAL A 84 -16.30 -3.66 -19.53
C VAL A 84 -16.61 -5.12 -19.18
N PRO A 85 -16.94 -6.04 -20.11
CA PRO A 85 -17.24 -7.43 -19.77
C PRO A 85 -16.09 -8.20 -19.12
N SER A 86 -14.86 -7.69 -19.20
CA SER A 86 -13.67 -8.30 -18.61
C SER A 86 -13.28 -7.68 -17.27
N VAL A 87 -13.98 -6.61 -16.84
CA VAL A 87 -13.73 -5.94 -15.56
C VAL A 87 -14.72 -6.46 -14.52
N VAL A 88 -14.22 -6.74 -13.33
CA VAL A 88 -14.99 -7.38 -12.26
C VAL A 88 -14.96 -6.55 -11.00
N SER A 89 -16.03 -6.67 -10.19
CA SER A 89 -16.02 -6.22 -8.79
C SER A 89 -15.38 -7.30 -7.92
N ILE A 90 -14.60 -6.89 -6.94
CA ILE A 90 -14.01 -7.78 -5.94
C ILE A 90 -14.50 -7.32 -4.57
N ASP A 91 -15.23 -8.21 -3.91
CA ASP A 91 -15.68 -8.04 -2.55
C ASP A 91 -14.95 -9.04 -1.65
N THR A 92 -14.39 -8.56 -0.55
CA THR A 92 -13.61 -9.40 0.35
C THR A 92 -14.10 -9.30 1.78
N ALA A 93 -14.03 -10.41 2.51
CA ALA A 93 -14.38 -10.48 3.91
C ALA A 93 -13.29 -11.18 4.71
N GLY A 94 -13.00 -10.64 5.89
CA GLY A 94 -11.99 -11.19 6.78
C GLY A 94 -12.28 -10.88 8.24
N VAL A 95 -11.38 -11.29 9.12
CA VAL A 95 -11.46 -11.02 10.55
C VAL A 95 -10.11 -10.51 11.04
N ARG A 96 -10.08 -9.26 11.45
CA ARG A 96 -8.93 -8.67 12.12
C ARG A 96 -8.96 -9.02 13.60
N THR A 97 -7.89 -9.58 14.10
CA THR A 97 -7.73 -9.93 15.52
C THR A 97 -6.81 -8.91 16.16
N GLU A 98 -7.33 -8.16 17.12
CA GLU A 98 -6.54 -7.22 17.92
C GLU A 98 -6.37 -7.74 19.34
N ARG A 99 -5.13 -7.71 19.82
CA ARG A 99 -4.79 -8.02 21.20
C ARG A 99 -4.79 -6.72 21.99
N MET A 100 -5.80 -6.54 22.84
CA MET A 100 -5.89 -5.41 23.76
C MET A 100 -5.54 -5.88 25.17
N MET A 101 -4.76 -5.11 25.90
CA MET A 101 -4.62 -5.29 27.34
C MET A 101 -5.69 -4.51 28.06
N ASP A 102 -6.44 -5.15 28.96
CA ASP A 102 -7.36 -4.45 29.85
C ASP A 102 -6.59 -3.70 30.96
N LEU A 103 -7.30 -2.85 31.71
CA LEU A 103 -6.72 -2.08 32.82
C LEU A 103 -6.06 -2.95 33.92
N TRP A 104 -6.25 -4.26 33.86
CA TRP A 104 -5.71 -5.24 34.80
C TRP A 104 -4.56 -6.08 34.19
N GLY A 105 -4.05 -5.69 33.02
CA GLY A 105 -2.96 -6.37 32.33
C GLY A 105 -3.33 -7.72 31.69
N ARG A 106 -4.64 -8.03 31.56
CA ARG A 106 -5.11 -9.26 30.93
C ARG A 106 -5.24 -9.04 29.42
N ALA A 107 -4.62 -9.91 28.65
CA ALA A 107 -4.77 -9.88 27.19
C ALA A 107 -6.19 -10.31 26.79
N ARG A 108 -6.94 -9.43 26.17
CA ARG A 108 -8.22 -9.70 25.52
C ARG A 108 -8.03 -9.71 24.01
N ILE A 109 -8.50 -10.78 23.39
CA ILE A 109 -8.54 -10.91 21.94
C ILE A 109 -9.89 -10.38 21.46
N ARG A 110 -9.86 -9.32 20.66
CA ARG A 110 -11.05 -8.77 20.03
C ARG A 110 -10.99 -9.05 18.54
N ARG A 111 -12.07 -9.60 17.98
CA ARG A 111 -12.19 -9.90 16.56
C ARG A 111 -13.14 -8.90 15.94
N TYR A 112 -12.67 -8.23 14.88
CA TYR A 112 -13.46 -7.29 14.10
C TYR A 112 -13.63 -7.84 12.69
N PRO A 113 -14.86 -7.93 12.16
CA PRO A 113 -15.03 -8.22 10.75
C PRO A 113 -14.42 -7.10 9.93
N THR A 114 -13.68 -7.44 8.90
CA THR A 114 -13.14 -6.52 7.91
C THR A 114 -13.77 -6.82 6.56
N GLN A 115 -14.02 -5.77 5.79
CA GLN A 115 -14.47 -5.86 4.42
C GLN A 115 -13.54 -5.01 3.56
N GLY A 116 -13.15 -5.54 2.42
CA GLY A 116 -12.42 -4.83 1.39
C GLY A 116 -13.22 -4.84 0.11
N GLN A 117 -12.99 -3.84 -0.72
CA GLN A 117 -13.67 -3.73 -2.00
C GLN A 117 -12.74 -3.09 -3.01
N GLY A 118 -12.82 -3.56 -4.25
CA GLY A 118 -12.06 -3.05 -5.38
C GLY A 118 -12.54 -3.62 -6.69
N SER A 119 -11.74 -3.43 -7.70
CA SER A 119 -11.95 -3.98 -9.03
C SER A 119 -10.87 -4.97 -9.39
N GLY A 120 -11.10 -5.74 -10.44
CA GLY A 120 -10.11 -6.59 -11.06
C GLY A 120 -10.34 -6.68 -12.57
N VAL A 121 -9.39 -7.25 -13.27
CA VAL A 121 -9.49 -7.51 -14.70
C VAL A 121 -9.19 -8.97 -15.00
N ILE A 122 -10.05 -9.61 -15.79
CA ILE A 122 -9.86 -10.97 -16.27
C ILE A 122 -8.79 -10.94 -17.36
N VAL A 123 -7.74 -11.76 -17.21
CA VAL A 123 -6.56 -11.76 -18.08
C VAL A 123 -6.32 -13.08 -18.81
N THR A 124 -7.10 -14.12 -18.49
CA THR A 124 -7.07 -15.42 -19.21
C THR A 124 -8.48 -15.99 -19.39
N ASN A 125 -8.65 -16.87 -20.38
CA ASN A 125 -9.91 -17.56 -20.64
C ASN A 125 -10.33 -18.48 -19.48
N GLU A 126 -9.38 -18.96 -18.71
CA GLU A 126 -9.61 -19.83 -17.55
C GLU A 126 -10.10 -19.04 -16.31
N GLY A 127 -10.15 -17.71 -16.38
CA GLY A 127 -10.65 -16.86 -15.31
C GLY A 127 -9.60 -16.47 -14.25
N HIS A 128 -8.35 -16.26 -14.68
CA HIS A 128 -7.39 -15.55 -13.83
C HIS A 128 -7.72 -14.06 -13.83
N VAL A 129 -7.77 -13.49 -12.65
CA VAL A 129 -8.07 -12.08 -12.42
C VAL A 129 -6.87 -11.42 -11.78
N VAL A 130 -6.46 -10.29 -12.34
CA VAL A 130 -5.46 -9.40 -11.74
C VAL A 130 -6.18 -8.31 -10.97
N THR A 131 -5.70 -8.02 -9.75
CA THR A 131 -6.16 -6.92 -8.90
C THR A 131 -4.99 -6.38 -8.08
N ASN A 132 -5.24 -5.39 -7.21
CA ASN A 132 -4.22 -4.94 -6.26
C ASN A 132 -4.14 -5.85 -5.03
N HIS A 133 -2.92 -5.99 -4.49
CA HIS A 133 -2.69 -6.70 -3.22
C HIS A 133 -3.48 -6.07 -2.07
N HIS A 134 -3.49 -4.72 -1.95
CA HIS A 134 -4.19 -4.04 -0.85
C HIS A 134 -5.70 -4.30 -0.83
N VAL A 135 -6.33 -4.67 -1.97
CA VAL A 135 -7.76 -5.03 -2.05
C VAL A 135 -8.05 -6.34 -1.30
N ILE A 136 -7.09 -7.29 -1.34
CA ILE A 136 -7.28 -8.64 -0.78
C ILE A 136 -6.48 -8.88 0.51
N ALA A 137 -5.59 -7.98 0.87
CA ALA A 137 -4.65 -8.18 1.98
C ALA A 137 -5.35 -8.46 3.31
N GLY A 138 -4.99 -9.58 3.95
CA GLY A 138 -5.56 -10.01 5.23
C GLY A 138 -7.01 -10.51 5.18
N GLN A 139 -7.56 -10.72 3.98
CA GLN A 139 -8.93 -11.21 3.79
C GLN A 139 -8.95 -12.74 3.64
N GLN A 140 -10.04 -13.37 4.09
CA GLN A 140 -10.18 -14.83 4.09
C GLN A 140 -11.14 -15.34 3.01
N GLN A 141 -12.05 -14.50 2.57
CA GLN A 141 -13.03 -14.81 1.53
C GLN A 141 -12.96 -13.76 0.44
N ILE A 142 -12.91 -14.21 -0.80
CA ILE A 142 -12.85 -13.34 -1.98
C ILE A 142 -13.99 -13.74 -2.90
N GLN A 143 -14.84 -12.78 -3.22
CA GLN A 143 -15.93 -12.92 -4.19
C GLN A 143 -15.65 -12.00 -5.38
N VAL A 144 -15.90 -12.53 -6.57
CA VAL A 144 -15.75 -11.84 -7.84
C VAL A 144 -17.08 -11.76 -8.52
N THR A 145 -17.58 -10.56 -8.77
CA THR A 145 -18.86 -10.31 -9.47
C THR A 145 -18.55 -9.79 -10.88
N LEU A 146 -19.05 -10.52 -11.88
CA LEU A 146 -18.92 -10.16 -13.29
C LEU A 146 -19.88 -9.03 -13.68
N HIS A 147 -19.62 -8.38 -14.82
CA HIS A 147 -20.48 -7.36 -15.44
C HIS A 147 -21.98 -7.76 -15.48
N GLY A 148 -22.30 -9.01 -15.74
CA GLY A 148 -23.68 -9.52 -15.75
C GLY A 148 -24.30 -9.75 -14.37
N GLY A 149 -23.63 -9.39 -13.26
CA GLY A 149 -24.10 -9.58 -11.88
C GLY A 149 -23.89 -11.01 -11.35
N LYS A 150 -23.34 -11.94 -12.13
CA LYS A 150 -23.02 -13.29 -11.66
C LYS A 150 -21.79 -13.26 -10.75
N THR A 151 -21.94 -13.82 -9.56
CA THR A 151 -20.91 -13.83 -8.52
C THR A 151 -20.28 -15.22 -8.38
N TYR A 152 -18.97 -15.26 -8.19
CA TYR A 152 -18.17 -16.47 -7.98
C TYR A 152 -17.27 -16.31 -6.78
N THR A 153 -16.92 -17.42 -6.15
CA THR A 153 -15.78 -17.46 -5.23
C THR A 153 -14.48 -17.49 -6.04
N ALA A 154 -13.47 -16.81 -5.56
CA ALA A 154 -12.14 -16.84 -6.15
C ALA A 154 -11.08 -17.21 -5.12
N ASP A 155 -10.07 -17.95 -5.57
CA ASP A 155 -8.91 -18.31 -4.76
C ASP A 155 -7.73 -17.40 -5.09
N LEU A 156 -6.96 -17.06 -4.07
CA LEU A 156 -5.67 -16.39 -4.23
C LEU A 156 -4.64 -17.38 -4.75
N ILE A 157 -4.12 -17.16 -5.96
CA ILE A 157 -3.02 -17.95 -6.53
C ILE A 157 -1.67 -17.47 -5.99
N GLY A 158 -1.49 -16.17 -5.86
CA GLY A 158 -0.31 -15.55 -5.30
C GLY A 158 -0.39 -14.03 -5.38
N GLU A 159 0.56 -13.38 -4.71
CA GLU A 159 0.56 -11.93 -4.57
C GLU A 159 1.98 -11.36 -4.61
N ASP A 160 2.11 -10.13 -5.07
CA ASP A 160 3.29 -9.30 -5.01
C ASP A 160 2.99 -8.04 -4.18
N SER A 161 3.27 -8.09 -2.90
CA SER A 161 3.00 -6.98 -1.98
C SER A 161 3.86 -5.74 -2.23
N LEU A 162 5.02 -5.87 -2.91
CA LEU A 162 5.88 -4.74 -3.25
C LEU A 162 5.39 -4.02 -4.50
N LEU A 163 4.87 -4.76 -5.48
CA LEU A 163 4.26 -4.18 -6.68
C LEU A 163 2.78 -3.84 -6.47
N ASP A 164 2.19 -4.25 -5.36
CA ASP A 164 0.77 -4.13 -5.06
C ASP A 164 -0.13 -4.86 -6.06
N ILE A 165 0.24 -6.09 -6.46
CA ILE A 165 -0.51 -6.94 -7.37
C ILE A 165 -0.90 -8.25 -6.70
N ALA A 166 -2.11 -8.74 -6.98
CA ALA A 166 -2.57 -10.08 -6.63
C ALA A 166 -3.20 -10.76 -7.84
N VAL A 167 -3.05 -12.08 -7.91
CA VAL A 167 -3.64 -12.93 -8.94
C VAL A 167 -4.62 -13.88 -8.29
N LEU A 168 -5.87 -13.80 -8.75
CA LEU A 168 -6.96 -14.64 -8.28
C LEU A 168 -7.37 -15.63 -9.37
N LYS A 169 -7.98 -16.74 -8.98
CA LYS A 169 -8.60 -17.72 -9.88
C LYS A 169 -10.06 -17.85 -9.56
N ILE A 170 -10.92 -17.51 -10.51
CA ILE A 170 -12.36 -17.74 -10.40
C ILE A 170 -12.63 -19.25 -10.36
N GLN A 171 -13.42 -19.69 -9.37
CA GLN A 171 -13.85 -21.07 -9.20
C GLN A 171 -15.01 -21.38 -10.15
N SER A 172 -14.69 -21.72 -11.38
CA SER A 172 -15.66 -22.10 -12.43
C SER A 172 -14.97 -22.80 -13.59
N ASP A 173 -15.70 -23.70 -14.25
CA ASP A 173 -15.29 -24.36 -15.50
C ASP A 173 -15.73 -23.57 -16.74
N GLU A 174 -16.38 -22.42 -16.58
CA GLU A 174 -16.81 -21.56 -17.68
C GLU A 174 -15.59 -20.86 -18.32
N SER A 175 -15.70 -20.55 -19.61
CA SER A 175 -14.73 -19.74 -20.30
C SER A 175 -15.06 -18.25 -20.14
N PHE A 176 -14.06 -17.46 -19.80
CA PHE A 176 -14.19 -16.02 -19.58
C PHE A 176 -13.63 -15.23 -20.76
N LYS A 177 -14.01 -13.95 -20.84
CA LYS A 177 -13.50 -13.02 -21.85
C LYS A 177 -12.34 -12.20 -21.26
N PRO A 178 -11.06 -12.50 -21.57
CA PRO A 178 -9.93 -11.75 -21.06
C PRO A 178 -9.67 -10.47 -21.83
N LEU A 179 -9.03 -9.47 -21.20
CA LEU A 179 -8.37 -8.38 -21.88
C LEU A 179 -6.91 -8.72 -22.18
N LYS A 180 -6.45 -8.23 -23.32
CA LYS A 180 -5.06 -8.36 -23.74
C LYS A 180 -4.19 -7.31 -23.07
N PHE A 181 -3.00 -7.67 -22.62
CA PHE A 181 -1.96 -6.72 -22.24
C PHE A 181 -1.39 -6.02 -23.47
N GLY A 182 -1.31 -4.70 -23.41
CA GLY A 182 -0.53 -3.88 -24.33
C GLY A 182 0.92 -3.79 -23.89
N GLU A 183 1.72 -3.06 -24.67
CA GLU A 183 3.13 -2.81 -24.39
C GLU A 183 3.29 -1.47 -23.67
N SER A 184 3.63 -1.50 -22.36
CA SER A 184 3.68 -0.28 -21.56
C SER A 184 4.95 0.55 -21.79
N THR A 185 5.99 0.01 -22.42
CA THR A 185 7.19 0.76 -22.84
C THR A 185 6.89 1.75 -23.95
N ASP A 186 5.91 1.43 -24.82
CA ASP A 186 5.50 2.27 -25.96
C ASP A 186 4.52 3.39 -25.57
N VAL A 187 4.12 3.42 -24.31
CA VAL A 187 3.20 4.45 -23.81
C VAL A 187 3.92 5.78 -23.72
N GLU A 188 3.32 6.82 -24.28
CA GLU A 188 3.82 8.20 -24.27
C GLU A 188 2.92 9.14 -23.48
N VAL A 189 3.53 10.18 -22.92
CA VAL A 189 2.80 11.28 -22.24
C VAL A 189 1.90 11.98 -23.26
N GLY A 190 0.65 12.25 -22.87
CA GLY A 190 -0.38 12.84 -23.71
C GLY A 190 -1.29 11.82 -24.42
N GLN A 191 -0.98 10.52 -24.39
CA GLN A 191 -1.87 9.49 -24.94
C GLN A 191 -3.17 9.39 -24.15
N ILE A 192 -4.30 9.30 -24.86
CA ILE A 192 -5.63 9.09 -24.28
C ILE A 192 -5.73 7.69 -23.67
N VAL A 193 -6.27 7.65 -22.46
CA VAL A 193 -6.47 6.42 -21.69
C VAL A 193 -7.83 6.40 -21.00
N PHE A 194 -8.29 5.20 -20.65
CA PHE A 194 -9.53 5.02 -19.90
C PHE A 194 -9.23 4.17 -18.66
N ALA A 195 -9.57 4.70 -17.49
CA ALA A 195 -9.56 3.93 -16.26
C ALA A 195 -10.94 3.29 -16.07
N VAL A 196 -10.96 1.97 -15.87
CA VAL A 196 -12.20 1.20 -15.74
C VAL A 196 -12.20 0.51 -14.39
N GLY A 197 -13.36 0.52 -13.72
CA GLY A 197 -13.59 -0.17 -12.47
C GLY A 197 -15.04 -0.61 -12.37
N ASN A 198 -15.33 -1.48 -11.41
CA ASN A 198 -16.69 -1.90 -11.08
C ASN A 198 -16.92 -1.75 -9.57
N PRO A 199 -16.95 -0.51 -9.05
CA PRO A 199 -17.15 -0.27 -7.65
C PRO A 199 -18.53 -0.75 -7.20
N PHE A 200 -18.58 -1.50 -6.12
CA PHE A 200 -19.82 -1.99 -5.48
C PHE A 200 -20.63 -3.00 -6.30
N GLY A 201 -20.15 -3.48 -7.45
CA GLY A 201 -20.95 -4.32 -8.34
C GLY A 201 -22.26 -3.64 -8.84
N LEU A 202 -22.34 -2.31 -8.68
CA LEU A 202 -23.52 -1.52 -9.07
C LEU A 202 -23.50 -1.11 -10.55
N GLY A 203 -22.46 -1.47 -11.26
CA GLY A 203 -22.19 -1.11 -12.64
C GLY A 203 -20.80 -0.52 -12.79
N GLU A 204 -20.27 -0.62 -14.00
CA GLU A 204 -18.92 -0.18 -14.29
C GLU A 204 -18.81 1.33 -14.35
N THR A 205 -17.71 1.82 -13.83
CA THR A 205 -17.29 3.22 -13.93
C THR A 205 -16.17 3.30 -14.96
N VAL A 206 -16.35 4.13 -15.97
CA VAL A 206 -15.33 4.41 -16.99
C VAL A 206 -15.02 5.90 -16.96
N THR A 207 -13.74 6.23 -16.75
CA THR A 207 -13.27 7.61 -16.77
C THR A 207 -12.19 7.76 -17.84
N GLN A 208 -12.20 8.89 -18.54
CA GLN A 208 -11.23 9.22 -19.58
C GLN A 208 -10.22 10.23 -19.06
N GLY A 209 -9.00 10.13 -19.53
CA GLY A 209 -7.92 11.08 -19.30
C GLY A 209 -6.76 10.83 -20.26
N ILE A 210 -5.59 11.30 -19.87
CA ILE A 210 -4.33 11.09 -20.58
C ILE A 210 -3.26 10.54 -19.63
N ILE A 211 -2.20 10.00 -20.19
CA ILE A 211 -0.96 9.78 -19.45
C ILE A 211 -0.32 11.15 -19.21
N SER A 212 -0.33 11.60 -17.95
CA SER A 212 0.20 12.90 -17.54
C SER A 212 1.70 12.88 -17.30
N ALA A 213 2.22 11.74 -16.82
CA ALA A 213 3.66 11.52 -16.60
C ALA A 213 3.98 10.02 -16.51
N LYS A 214 5.26 9.70 -16.61
CA LYS A 214 5.82 8.34 -16.43
C LYS A 214 6.84 8.37 -15.27
N GLU A 215 7.20 7.19 -14.77
CA GLU A 215 8.28 7.02 -13.78
C GLU A 215 8.03 7.80 -12.47
N ARG A 216 6.76 7.83 -12.02
CA ARG A 216 6.41 8.45 -10.75
C ARG A 216 6.59 7.48 -9.59
N SER A 217 7.13 7.98 -8.49
CA SER A 217 7.31 7.23 -7.25
C SER A 217 6.47 7.84 -6.14
N LEU A 218 5.61 7.04 -5.52
CA LEU A 218 4.80 7.43 -4.36
C LEU A 218 5.45 7.02 -3.03
N SER A 219 6.22 5.93 -3.06
CA SER A 219 6.95 5.38 -1.92
C SER A 219 8.15 4.57 -2.41
N ASP A 220 8.94 4.04 -1.49
CA ASP A 220 10.07 3.17 -1.84
C ASP A 220 9.65 1.88 -2.56
N ASN A 221 8.42 1.43 -2.38
CA ASN A 221 7.89 0.22 -3.00
C ASN A 221 7.02 0.49 -4.24
N GLN A 222 6.43 1.69 -4.35
CA GLN A 222 5.56 2.07 -5.47
C GLN A 222 6.29 3.06 -6.37
N ARG A 223 6.98 2.56 -7.39
CA ARG A 223 7.85 3.30 -8.31
C ARG A 223 7.50 3.03 -9.76
N ASP A 224 7.99 3.90 -10.63
CA ASP A 224 7.81 3.82 -12.09
C ASP A 224 6.35 3.78 -12.52
N LEU A 225 5.46 4.35 -11.71
CA LEU A 225 4.04 4.39 -12.00
C LEU A 225 3.74 5.36 -13.15
N PHE A 226 2.71 5.05 -13.91
CA PHE A 226 2.06 6.00 -14.78
C PHE A 226 1.20 6.95 -13.95
N GLN A 227 1.31 8.23 -14.22
CA GLN A 227 0.39 9.25 -13.72
C GLN A 227 -0.65 9.56 -14.79
N THR A 228 -1.92 9.66 -14.40
CA THR A 228 -3.04 10.00 -15.27
C THR A 228 -3.99 11.00 -14.59
N ASP A 229 -4.68 11.79 -15.37
CA ASP A 229 -5.80 12.64 -14.93
C ASP A 229 -7.17 11.97 -15.17
N ALA A 230 -7.20 10.74 -15.70
CA ALA A 230 -8.40 9.90 -15.64
C ALA A 230 -8.80 9.72 -14.17
N ALA A 231 -10.06 10.00 -13.83
CA ALA A 231 -10.47 9.98 -12.42
C ALA A 231 -10.41 8.57 -11.84
N ILE A 232 -9.52 8.38 -10.87
CA ILE A 232 -9.40 7.17 -10.07
C ILE A 232 -9.98 7.47 -8.70
N ASN A 233 -10.96 6.69 -8.27
CA ASN A 233 -11.61 6.81 -6.96
C ASN A 233 -11.62 5.44 -6.27
N PRO A 234 -11.87 5.38 -4.95
CA PRO A 234 -12.08 4.12 -4.26
C PRO A 234 -13.08 3.24 -5.00
N GLY A 235 -12.67 2.00 -5.28
CA GLY A 235 -13.43 1.05 -6.11
C GLY A 235 -12.86 0.82 -7.51
N ASN A 236 -12.13 1.79 -8.12
CA ASN A 236 -11.41 1.57 -9.38
C ASN A 236 -10.05 0.88 -9.19
N SER A 237 -9.52 0.84 -7.95
CA SER A 237 -8.26 0.15 -7.63
C SER A 237 -8.32 -1.32 -8.02
N GLY A 238 -7.29 -1.82 -8.70
CA GLY A 238 -7.22 -3.17 -9.27
C GLY A 238 -7.87 -3.31 -10.65
N GLY A 239 -8.67 -2.34 -11.09
CA GLY A 239 -9.20 -2.28 -12.46
C GLY A 239 -8.15 -1.83 -13.47
N PRO A 240 -8.36 -2.07 -14.77
CA PRO A 240 -7.41 -1.74 -15.82
C PRO A 240 -7.40 -0.24 -16.17
N LEU A 241 -6.21 0.26 -16.54
CA LEU A 241 -6.03 1.43 -17.38
C LEU A 241 -5.82 0.93 -18.80
N VAL A 242 -6.66 1.35 -19.76
CA VAL A 242 -6.62 0.84 -21.14
C VAL A 242 -6.35 1.95 -22.15
N ASN A 243 -5.72 1.58 -23.26
CA ASN A 243 -5.50 2.44 -24.41
C ASN A 243 -6.71 2.45 -25.37
N LEU A 244 -6.63 3.21 -26.47
CA LEU A 244 -7.68 3.28 -27.52
C LEU A 244 -7.95 1.94 -28.22
N ARG A 245 -7.11 0.92 -28.08
CA ARG A 245 -7.33 -0.44 -28.62
C ARG A 245 -8.00 -1.36 -27.60
N GLY A 246 -8.31 -0.87 -26.39
CA GLY A 246 -8.84 -1.68 -25.29
C GLY A 246 -7.80 -2.62 -24.68
N GLU A 247 -6.51 -2.41 -24.91
CA GLU A 247 -5.43 -3.18 -24.30
C GLU A 247 -5.07 -2.60 -22.95
N ILE A 248 -4.78 -3.46 -21.97
CA ILE A 248 -4.32 -3.09 -20.63
C ILE A 248 -2.93 -2.47 -20.76
N ILE A 249 -2.78 -1.19 -20.42
CA ILE A 249 -1.48 -0.51 -20.33
C ILE A 249 -1.04 -0.29 -18.88
N GLY A 250 -1.94 -0.50 -17.92
CA GLY A 250 -1.65 -0.44 -16.50
C GLY A 250 -2.78 -0.98 -15.64
N ILE A 251 -2.52 -1.13 -14.34
CA ILE A 251 -3.52 -1.43 -13.30
C ILE A 251 -3.62 -0.24 -12.36
N ASN A 252 -4.83 0.29 -12.19
CA ASN A 252 -5.10 1.43 -11.32
C ASN A 252 -4.81 1.07 -9.86
N VAL A 253 -4.06 1.90 -9.14
CA VAL A 253 -3.60 1.54 -7.80
C VAL A 253 -3.97 2.57 -6.74
N ALA A 254 -3.76 3.85 -7.01
CA ALA A 254 -3.85 4.88 -5.99
C ALA A 254 -4.19 6.25 -6.56
N ILE A 255 -4.59 7.14 -5.65
CA ILE A 255 -4.69 8.58 -5.87
C ILE A 255 -3.73 9.29 -4.92
N PHE A 256 -3.23 10.43 -5.33
CA PHE A 256 -2.66 11.39 -4.40
C PHE A 256 -3.78 12.29 -3.88
N SER A 257 -3.97 12.33 -2.56
CA SER A 257 -4.91 13.25 -1.91
C SER A 257 -4.18 14.00 -0.79
N SER A 258 -4.34 15.31 -0.77
CA SER A 258 -3.86 16.18 0.30
C SER A 258 -4.73 16.07 1.56
N ASP A 259 -5.99 15.66 1.40
CA ASP A 259 -6.94 15.42 2.49
C ASP A 259 -6.88 13.95 2.90
N ARG A 260 -6.40 13.69 4.12
CA ARG A 260 -6.31 12.33 4.68
C ARG A 260 -7.63 11.83 5.29
N GLU A 261 -8.54 12.74 5.63
CA GLU A 261 -9.83 12.38 6.24
C GLU A 261 -10.87 12.04 5.17
N ASN A 262 -10.81 12.73 4.03
CA ASN A 262 -11.69 12.49 2.88
C ASN A 262 -10.87 12.39 1.58
N PRO A 263 -10.15 11.28 1.35
CA PRO A 263 -9.33 11.13 0.19
C PRO A 263 -10.20 11.04 -1.07
N GLY A 264 -10.16 12.08 -1.90
CA GLY A 264 -10.83 12.14 -3.19
C GLY A 264 -9.83 12.43 -4.31
N PHE A 265 -10.22 12.12 -5.54
CA PHE A 265 -9.41 12.40 -6.72
C PHE A 265 -9.20 13.91 -6.91
N GLN A 266 -7.94 14.33 -7.03
CA GLN A 266 -7.51 15.72 -7.20
C GLN A 266 -6.73 15.94 -8.52
N GLY A 267 -7.02 15.16 -9.55
CA GLY A 267 -6.31 15.21 -10.83
C GLY A 267 -5.03 14.38 -10.89
N LEU A 268 -4.72 13.61 -9.86
CA LEU A 268 -3.51 12.78 -9.77
C LEU A 268 -3.89 11.33 -9.46
N GLY A 269 -4.03 10.52 -10.50
CA GLY A 269 -4.21 9.09 -10.43
C GLY A 269 -2.93 8.36 -10.83
N PHE A 270 -2.74 7.14 -10.33
CA PHE A 270 -1.55 6.34 -10.58
C PHE A 270 -1.92 4.92 -10.98
N SER A 271 -1.14 4.36 -11.90
CA SER A 271 -1.32 2.99 -12.38
C SER A 271 0.03 2.28 -12.50
N ILE A 272 0.07 0.99 -12.17
CA ILE A 272 1.23 0.13 -12.35
C ILE A 272 1.33 -0.21 -13.83
N PRO A 273 2.49 -0.04 -14.49
CA PRO A 273 2.65 -0.36 -15.91
C PRO A 273 2.35 -1.83 -16.25
N ALA A 274 1.73 -2.05 -17.39
CA ALA A 274 1.27 -3.38 -17.81
C ALA A 274 2.39 -4.43 -17.91
N ASN A 275 3.61 -4.05 -18.32
CA ASN A 275 4.72 -5.01 -18.42
C ASN A 275 5.13 -5.54 -17.05
N ASP A 276 5.15 -4.68 -16.01
CA ASP A 276 5.47 -5.10 -14.65
C ASP A 276 4.39 -6.04 -14.09
N VAL A 277 3.11 -5.72 -14.37
CA VAL A 277 1.97 -6.58 -14.01
C VAL A 277 2.05 -7.94 -14.72
N LYS A 278 2.35 -7.95 -16.00
CA LYS A 278 2.48 -9.16 -16.82
C LYS A 278 3.62 -10.05 -16.34
N ASP A 279 4.77 -9.46 -15.99
CA ASP A 279 5.91 -10.19 -15.45
C ASP A 279 5.57 -10.81 -14.08
N ALA A 280 4.90 -10.05 -13.20
CA ALA A 280 4.43 -10.57 -11.91
C ALA A 280 3.41 -11.69 -12.10
N LEU A 281 2.43 -11.53 -13.00
CA LEU A 281 1.43 -12.54 -13.33
C LEU A 281 2.08 -13.86 -13.74
N PHE A 282 3.03 -13.82 -14.71
CA PHE A 282 3.71 -15.03 -15.16
C PHE A 282 4.49 -15.72 -14.04
N GLN A 283 5.22 -14.96 -13.23
CA GLN A 283 5.96 -15.53 -12.10
C GLN A 283 5.04 -16.17 -11.08
N ILE A 284 3.91 -15.52 -10.76
CA ILE A 284 2.91 -16.03 -9.82
C ILE A 284 2.27 -17.31 -10.37
N LEU A 285 1.89 -17.34 -11.64
CA LEU A 285 1.27 -18.53 -12.25
C LEU A 285 2.25 -19.70 -12.36
N GLU A 286 3.54 -19.47 -12.65
CA GLU A 286 4.55 -20.52 -12.79
C GLU A 286 5.10 -21.00 -11.43
N ARG A 287 5.19 -20.12 -10.42
CA ARG A 287 5.95 -20.39 -9.19
C ARG A 287 5.16 -20.14 -7.91
N GLY A 288 3.94 -19.64 -7.99
CA GLY A 288 3.10 -19.26 -6.86
C GLY A 288 3.53 -17.97 -6.15
N ARG A 289 4.65 -17.35 -6.57
CA ARG A 289 5.19 -16.12 -5.96
C ARG A 289 6.07 -15.34 -6.93
N PRO A 290 6.20 -14.03 -6.73
CA PRO A 290 7.17 -13.23 -7.48
C PRO A 290 8.59 -13.58 -7.07
N VAL A 291 9.49 -13.49 -8.02
CA VAL A 291 10.92 -13.76 -7.85
C VAL A 291 11.69 -12.51 -8.28
N ARG A 292 12.49 -11.96 -7.39
CA ARG A 292 13.24 -10.72 -7.63
C ARG A 292 14.73 -10.94 -7.59
N GLY A 293 15.44 -10.21 -8.42
CA GLY A 293 16.89 -10.17 -8.39
C GLY A 293 17.39 -9.60 -7.05
N PHE A 294 18.48 -10.16 -6.55
CA PHE A 294 19.14 -9.77 -5.33
C PHE A 294 20.64 -9.61 -5.57
N LEU A 295 21.19 -8.50 -5.11
CA LEU A 295 22.63 -8.22 -5.17
C LEU A 295 23.30 -8.40 -3.80
N GLY A 296 22.61 -8.06 -2.72
CA GLY A 296 23.10 -8.24 -1.35
C GLY A 296 23.99 -7.12 -0.85
N VAL A 297 23.58 -5.87 -1.11
CA VAL A 297 24.24 -4.66 -0.63
C VAL A 297 23.29 -3.85 0.23
N GLN A 298 23.84 -3.25 1.29
CA GLN A 298 23.21 -2.17 2.03
C GLN A 298 23.76 -0.86 1.48
N MET A 299 22.90 0.06 1.12
CA MET A 299 23.28 1.27 0.39
C MET A 299 22.69 2.52 1.01
N ARG A 300 23.31 3.65 0.71
CA ARG A 300 22.84 4.99 1.03
C ARG A 300 23.01 5.92 -0.17
N ASP A 301 22.11 6.87 -0.31
CA ASP A 301 22.25 7.93 -1.28
C ASP A 301 23.45 8.83 -0.95
N LEU A 302 24.06 9.38 -1.98
CA LEU A 302 25.19 10.28 -1.86
C LEU A 302 24.70 11.69 -1.46
N ASP A 303 24.65 11.95 -0.18
CA ASP A 303 24.53 13.32 0.34
C ASP A 303 25.92 13.98 0.49
N ASP A 304 25.95 15.28 0.79
CA ASP A 304 27.19 16.04 0.94
C ASP A 304 28.11 15.46 2.03
N SER A 305 27.52 14.89 3.08
CA SER A 305 28.30 14.30 4.18
C SER A 305 29.00 13.01 3.74
N VAL A 306 28.28 12.14 2.99
CA VAL A 306 28.84 10.89 2.46
C VAL A 306 29.89 11.18 1.41
N ARG A 307 29.67 12.13 0.49
CA ARG A 307 30.63 12.54 -0.52
C ARG A 307 31.92 13.07 0.10
N SER A 308 31.78 13.93 1.10
CA SER A 308 32.93 14.49 1.81
C SER A 308 33.73 13.42 2.56
N ALA A 309 33.06 12.51 3.24
CA ALA A 309 33.66 11.39 3.97
C ALA A 309 34.43 10.45 3.04
N LEU A 310 33.92 10.18 1.86
CA LEU A 310 34.53 9.32 0.84
C LEU A 310 35.58 10.06 0.00
N LYS A 311 35.64 11.38 0.08
CA LYS A 311 36.40 12.24 -0.86
C LYS A 311 36.01 11.97 -2.32
N TYR A 312 34.69 11.73 -2.52
CA TYR A 312 34.13 11.45 -3.83
C TYR A 312 33.66 12.74 -4.48
N ASP A 313 34.20 13.04 -5.66
CA ASP A 313 33.93 14.27 -6.43
C ASP A 313 32.70 14.12 -7.39
N GLY A 314 32.21 12.91 -7.57
CA GLY A 314 31.02 12.65 -8.42
C GLY A 314 29.71 13.09 -7.76
N GLU A 315 28.76 13.49 -8.61
CA GLU A 315 27.42 13.95 -8.15
C GLU A 315 26.43 12.81 -7.92
N HIS A 316 26.67 11.62 -8.52
CA HIS A 316 25.70 10.55 -8.61
C HIS A 316 26.30 9.19 -8.24
N GLY A 317 25.45 8.29 -7.77
CA GLY A 317 25.80 6.92 -7.41
C GLY A 317 25.06 6.44 -6.16
N ALA A 318 25.34 5.20 -5.77
CA ALA A 318 24.85 4.59 -4.53
C ALA A 318 26.06 4.15 -3.69
N ALA A 319 26.21 4.71 -2.49
CA ALA A 319 27.27 4.35 -1.57
C ALA A 319 26.96 3.02 -0.88
N VAL A 320 27.88 2.07 -0.92
CA VAL A 320 27.77 0.75 -0.25
C VAL A 320 28.15 0.91 1.21
N LEU A 321 27.23 0.68 2.13
CA LEU A 321 27.46 0.67 3.57
C LEU A 321 27.88 -0.70 4.07
N GLY A 322 27.38 -1.76 3.42
CA GLY A 322 27.65 -3.13 3.81
C GLY A 322 27.35 -4.11 2.69
N VAL A 323 28.00 -5.26 2.75
CA VAL A 323 27.83 -6.37 1.80
C VAL A 323 27.40 -7.61 2.57
N SER A 324 26.30 -8.22 2.16
CA SER A 324 25.77 -9.42 2.81
C SER A 324 26.67 -10.61 2.57
N PRO A 325 26.97 -11.42 3.59
CA PRO A 325 27.76 -12.66 3.43
C PRO A 325 27.11 -13.64 2.43
N GLY A 326 27.91 -14.23 1.54
CA GLY A 326 27.45 -15.20 0.54
C GLY A 326 26.64 -14.58 -0.60
N SER A 327 26.54 -13.26 -0.66
CA SER A 327 25.75 -12.55 -1.68
C SER A 327 26.50 -12.45 -3.02
N PRO A 328 25.78 -12.17 -4.13
CA PRO A 328 26.38 -11.79 -5.41
C PRO A 328 27.37 -10.63 -5.32
N ALA A 329 27.06 -9.64 -4.47
CA ALA A 329 27.93 -8.50 -4.24
C ALA A 329 29.27 -8.91 -3.61
N GLN A 330 29.24 -9.77 -2.58
CA GLN A 330 30.45 -10.29 -1.97
C GLN A 330 31.28 -11.11 -2.97
N ASN A 331 30.62 -11.99 -3.73
CA ASN A 331 31.28 -12.82 -4.72
C ASN A 331 31.88 -11.99 -5.88
N ALA A 332 31.28 -10.83 -6.18
CA ALA A 332 31.80 -9.87 -7.16
C ALA A 332 32.96 -9.03 -6.62
N GLY A 333 33.22 -9.06 -5.32
CA GLY A 333 34.28 -8.28 -4.68
C GLY A 333 33.85 -6.84 -4.34
N LEU A 334 32.56 -6.55 -4.19
CA LEU A 334 32.11 -5.28 -3.63
C LEU A 334 32.51 -5.17 -2.15
N GLU A 335 32.93 -3.99 -1.76
CA GLU A 335 33.39 -3.66 -0.41
C GLU A 335 32.57 -2.52 0.19
N PRO A 336 32.47 -2.43 1.53
CA PRO A 336 31.94 -1.22 2.18
C PRO A 336 32.70 0.03 1.72
N TRP A 337 31.96 1.10 1.50
CA TRP A 337 32.42 2.42 1.01
C TRP A 337 32.74 2.49 -0.49
N ASP A 338 32.44 1.46 -1.26
CA ASP A 338 32.34 1.58 -2.71
C ASP A 338 31.17 2.50 -3.09
N VAL A 339 31.30 3.18 -4.23
CA VAL A 339 30.20 3.91 -4.86
C VAL A 339 29.86 3.25 -6.18
N ILE A 340 28.65 2.66 -6.27
CA ILE A 340 28.15 2.07 -7.51
C ILE A 340 27.66 3.21 -8.41
N ARG A 341 28.30 3.41 -9.56
CA ARG A 341 28.03 4.49 -10.52
C ARG A 341 27.23 4.05 -11.74
N SER A 342 27.37 2.80 -12.12
CA SER A 342 26.64 2.26 -13.26
C SER A 342 26.27 0.79 -13.07
N PHE A 343 25.18 0.38 -13.74
CA PHE A 343 24.67 -0.98 -13.78
C PHE A 343 24.40 -1.35 -15.25
N ASN A 344 25.12 -2.32 -15.80
CA ASN A 344 25.07 -2.68 -17.22
C ASN A 344 25.23 -1.47 -18.17
N GLY A 345 26.05 -0.45 -17.77
CA GLY A 345 26.26 0.77 -18.55
C GLY A 345 25.22 1.88 -18.28
N ALA A 346 24.08 1.57 -17.66
CA ALA A 346 23.14 2.60 -17.23
C ALA A 346 23.69 3.36 -16.02
N LYS A 347 23.69 4.70 -16.08
CA LYS A 347 24.15 5.57 -14.98
C LYS A 347 23.21 5.42 -13.78
N ILE A 348 23.78 5.24 -12.59
CA ILE A 348 23.03 5.18 -11.32
C ILE A 348 23.03 6.59 -10.70
N THR A 349 21.85 7.11 -10.46
CA THR A 349 21.64 8.43 -9.84
C THR A 349 21.41 8.36 -8.34
N ASN A 350 20.79 7.27 -7.85
CA ASN A 350 20.46 7.04 -6.45
C ASN A 350 20.31 5.54 -6.15
N THR A 351 20.19 5.20 -4.87
CA THR A 351 20.00 3.81 -4.41
C THR A 351 18.73 3.17 -4.95
N SER A 352 17.68 3.95 -5.06
CA SER A 352 16.36 3.51 -5.51
C SER A 352 16.39 2.98 -6.93
N GLN A 353 17.07 3.68 -7.83
CA GLN A 353 17.25 3.24 -9.22
C GLN A 353 18.05 1.93 -9.29
N LEU A 354 19.11 1.81 -8.48
CA LEU A 354 19.89 0.57 -8.46
C LEU A 354 19.07 -0.62 -7.94
N ILE A 355 18.30 -0.45 -6.87
CA ILE A 355 17.40 -1.48 -6.34
C ILE A 355 16.44 -1.96 -7.43
N HIS A 356 15.83 -1.02 -8.14
CA HIS A 356 14.89 -1.32 -9.22
C HIS A 356 15.53 -2.13 -10.36
N LEU A 357 16.72 -1.70 -10.83
CA LEU A 357 17.44 -2.41 -11.88
C LEU A 357 17.84 -3.83 -11.45
N VAL A 358 18.29 -3.99 -10.21
CA VAL A 358 18.63 -5.30 -9.64
C VAL A 358 17.41 -6.20 -9.57
N GLN A 359 16.27 -5.69 -9.06
CA GLN A 359 15.04 -6.47 -8.90
C GLN A 359 14.47 -6.96 -10.22
N ARG A 360 14.59 -6.20 -11.31
CA ARG A 360 14.14 -6.57 -12.66
C ARG A 360 15.12 -7.46 -13.43
N THR A 361 16.34 -7.63 -12.92
CA THR A 361 17.34 -8.47 -13.57
C THR A 361 17.01 -9.95 -13.36
N ARG A 362 17.09 -10.75 -14.43
CA ARG A 362 16.86 -12.20 -14.35
C ARG A 362 17.85 -12.85 -13.41
N ILE A 363 17.35 -13.78 -12.59
CA ILE A 363 18.17 -14.60 -11.73
C ILE A 363 19.18 -15.40 -12.56
N GLY A 364 20.43 -15.44 -12.07
CA GLY A 364 21.56 -16.06 -12.77
C GLY A 364 22.21 -15.18 -13.84
N GLN A 365 21.59 -14.04 -14.19
CA GLN A 365 22.21 -13.10 -15.13
C GLN A 365 23.40 -12.41 -14.48
N THR A 366 24.53 -12.38 -15.18
CA THR A 366 25.71 -11.61 -14.80
C THR A 366 25.57 -10.17 -15.26
N VAL A 367 25.68 -9.24 -14.34
CA VAL A 367 25.62 -7.79 -14.57
C VAL A 367 26.99 -7.17 -14.38
N LYS A 368 27.24 -6.05 -15.08
CA LYS A 368 28.44 -5.23 -14.93
C LYS A 368 28.12 -4.06 -14.01
N LEU A 369 28.95 -3.87 -13.00
CA LEU A 369 28.87 -2.75 -12.05
C LEU A 369 30.08 -1.85 -12.26
N GLY A 370 29.86 -0.60 -12.64
CA GLY A 370 30.88 0.42 -12.59
C GLY A 370 30.97 0.99 -11.18
N VAL A 371 32.10 0.82 -10.54
CA VAL A 371 32.31 1.12 -9.12
C VAL A 371 33.45 2.10 -8.98
N TRP A 372 33.30 3.12 -8.15
CA TRP A 372 34.38 3.96 -7.67
C TRP A 372 34.82 3.46 -6.29
N ARG A 373 36.12 3.22 -6.13
CA ARG A 373 36.77 2.75 -4.90
C ARG A 373 38.06 3.52 -4.63
N LYS A 374 38.10 4.29 -3.55
CA LYS A 374 39.33 5.02 -3.07
C LYS A 374 40.00 5.85 -4.14
N GLY A 375 39.27 6.47 -5.05
CA GLY A 375 39.81 7.32 -6.12
C GLY A 375 39.98 6.63 -7.48
N GLU A 376 39.70 5.33 -7.57
CA GLU A 376 39.81 4.56 -8.81
C GLU A 376 38.46 4.07 -9.31
N GLU A 377 38.32 4.00 -10.62
CA GLU A 377 37.13 3.36 -11.26
C GLU A 377 37.46 1.92 -11.59
N ILE A 378 36.60 0.99 -11.13
CA ILE A 378 36.73 -0.43 -11.38
C ILE A 378 35.42 -1.00 -11.95
N GLU A 379 35.51 -2.01 -12.80
CA GLU A 379 34.37 -2.78 -13.27
C GLU A 379 34.32 -4.11 -12.52
N LEU A 380 33.19 -4.38 -11.83
CA LEU A 380 32.92 -5.65 -11.18
C LEU A 380 31.82 -6.39 -11.92
N ARG A 381 31.79 -7.73 -11.80
CA ARG A 381 30.75 -8.57 -12.38
C ARG A 381 30.04 -9.35 -11.29
N ALA A 382 28.74 -9.18 -11.17
CA ALA A 382 27.90 -9.85 -10.18
C ALA A 382 26.85 -10.74 -10.87
N ALA A 383 26.74 -11.99 -10.48
CA ALA A 383 25.65 -12.88 -10.92
C ALA A 383 24.46 -12.69 -9.97
N ILE A 384 23.38 -12.09 -10.44
CA ILE A 384 22.21 -11.79 -9.65
C ILE A 384 21.56 -13.08 -9.12
N SER A 385 21.32 -13.17 -7.81
CA SER A 385 20.61 -14.28 -7.18
C SER A 385 19.14 -13.94 -6.93
N GLU A 386 18.39 -14.90 -6.42
CA GLU A 386 17.01 -14.68 -5.99
C GLU A 386 16.97 -13.95 -4.63
N SER A 387 16.09 -12.95 -4.50
CA SER A 387 15.80 -12.30 -3.22
C SER A 387 15.00 -13.27 -2.33
N GLY A 388 15.53 -13.59 -1.15
CA GLY A 388 14.91 -14.55 -0.24
C GLY A 388 15.30 -16.01 -0.47
N GLY A 389 16.19 -16.28 -1.43
CA GLY A 389 16.95 -17.52 -1.42
C GLY A 389 17.87 -17.49 -0.19
N ALA A 390 17.55 -18.27 0.83
CA ALA A 390 18.47 -18.51 1.91
C ALA A 390 19.83 -18.85 1.29
N ALA A 391 20.88 -18.23 1.79
CA ALA A 391 22.21 -18.83 1.64
C ALA A 391 22.04 -20.35 1.89
N PRO A 392 22.65 -21.21 1.08
CA PRO A 392 22.49 -22.65 1.28
C PRO A 392 22.68 -22.93 2.77
N PRO A 393 21.79 -23.72 3.39
CA PRO A 393 21.92 -23.99 4.81
C PRO A 393 23.35 -24.52 4.98
N VAL A 394 24.13 -23.84 5.79
CA VAL A 394 25.34 -24.41 6.34
C VAL A 394 24.83 -25.68 7.03
N THR A 395 25.12 -26.84 6.45
CA THR A 395 24.80 -28.14 7.01
C THR A 395 25.61 -28.28 8.30
N GLY A 396 25.05 -27.75 9.36
CA GLY A 396 25.47 -27.90 10.74
C GLY A 396 24.29 -28.42 11.52
N GLY A 397 24.31 -29.71 11.79
CA GLY A 397 23.52 -30.50 12.66
C GLY A 397 22.20 -29.96 13.20
N ALA A 398 21.09 -30.57 12.78
CA ALA A 398 19.80 -30.44 13.43
C ALA A 398 19.89 -30.96 14.87
N GLY A 399 20.15 -30.06 15.82
CA GLY A 399 19.89 -30.26 17.24
C GLY A 399 18.52 -29.66 17.56
N GLN A 400 17.53 -30.50 17.84
CA GLN A 400 16.28 -30.08 18.49
C GLN A 400 16.63 -29.52 19.88
N GLY A 401 16.87 -28.21 19.97
CA GLY A 401 17.08 -27.51 21.24
C GLY A 401 15.83 -26.71 21.57
N ARG A 402 15.26 -26.88 22.75
CA ARG A 402 14.27 -26.04 23.37
C ARG A 402 14.64 -24.58 23.14
N THR A 403 13.76 -23.81 22.48
CA THR A 403 13.90 -22.37 22.37
C THR A 403 13.85 -21.75 23.76
N ALA A 404 14.89 -21.00 24.13
CA ALA A 404 14.90 -20.25 25.38
C ALA A 404 13.70 -19.26 25.38
N ASP A 405 13.12 -19.02 26.56
CA ASP A 405 12.02 -18.04 26.70
C ASP A 405 12.53 -16.65 26.28
N PRO A 406 11.88 -15.97 25.32
CA PRO A 406 12.28 -14.64 24.88
C PRO A 406 12.44 -13.63 26.03
N ALA A 407 11.62 -13.73 27.07
CA ALA A 407 11.70 -12.85 28.24
C ALA A 407 12.99 -13.09 29.05
N GLU A 408 13.41 -14.35 29.19
CA GLU A 408 14.66 -14.69 29.88
C GLU A 408 15.88 -14.20 29.09
N VAL A 409 15.86 -14.33 27.76
CA VAL A 409 16.92 -13.83 26.87
C VAL A 409 17.08 -12.32 27.02
N LEU A 410 15.99 -11.56 27.00
CA LEU A 410 16.03 -10.11 27.13
C LEU A 410 16.56 -9.66 28.50
N GLN A 411 16.24 -10.39 29.58
CA GLN A 411 16.74 -10.11 30.91
C GLN A 411 18.27 -10.34 31.01
N LEU A 412 18.79 -11.41 30.38
CA LEU A 412 20.23 -11.71 30.37
C LEU A 412 21.04 -10.75 29.50
N VAL A 413 20.44 -10.17 28.44
CA VAL A 413 21.10 -9.13 27.63
C VAL A 413 21.10 -7.78 28.36
N GLY A 414 20.04 -7.47 29.09
CA GLY A 414 19.94 -6.31 29.99
C GLY A 414 19.77 -4.97 29.31
N ILE A 415 19.33 -4.90 28.03
CA ILE A 415 19.11 -3.62 27.34
C ILE A 415 17.69 -3.13 27.57
N GLN A 416 17.56 -1.85 27.97
CA GLN A 416 16.32 -1.11 27.98
C GLN A 416 16.33 -0.10 26.83
N ALA A 417 15.27 -0.07 26.03
CA ALA A 417 15.17 0.83 24.89
C ALA A 417 13.73 1.37 24.74
N ARG A 418 13.63 2.56 24.16
CA ARG A 418 12.36 3.19 23.83
C ARG A 418 12.25 3.53 22.36
N ASP A 419 11.03 3.71 21.89
CA ASP A 419 10.77 4.27 20.58
C ASP A 419 11.28 5.70 20.48
N LEU A 420 11.62 6.11 19.25
CA LEU A 420 11.90 7.50 18.93
C LEU A 420 10.68 8.38 19.18
N THR A 421 10.89 9.55 19.77
CA THR A 421 9.87 10.59 19.88
C THR A 421 9.49 11.11 18.48
N THR A 422 8.35 11.80 18.39
CA THR A 422 7.92 12.42 17.12
C THR A 422 8.97 13.39 16.57
N HIS A 423 9.62 14.15 17.46
CA HIS A 423 10.68 15.09 17.07
C HIS A 423 11.91 14.38 16.49
N GLU A 424 12.38 13.32 17.15
CA GLU A 424 13.53 12.51 16.68
C GLU A 424 13.23 11.87 15.31
N ARG A 425 12.00 11.38 15.10
CA ARG A 425 11.56 10.85 13.78
C ARG A 425 11.49 11.91 12.70
N MET A 426 10.98 13.09 13.02
CA MET A 426 10.94 14.23 12.09
C MET A 426 12.33 14.75 11.72
N SER A 427 13.34 14.55 12.60
CA SER A 427 14.75 14.85 12.33
C SER A 427 15.45 13.77 11.47
N GLY A 428 14.69 12.78 10.95
CA GLY A 428 15.20 11.75 10.04
C GLY A 428 15.83 10.53 10.71
N PHE A 429 15.78 10.44 12.04
CA PHE A 429 16.28 9.26 12.75
C PHE A 429 15.35 8.06 12.59
N ARG A 430 15.92 6.85 12.52
CA ARG A 430 15.22 5.56 12.52
C ARG A 430 15.88 4.65 13.54
N GLY A 431 15.10 3.79 14.19
CA GLY A 431 15.60 2.86 15.19
C GLY A 431 14.99 3.07 16.58
N VAL A 432 15.73 2.68 17.63
CA VAL A 432 15.34 2.80 19.03
C VAL A 432 16.47 3.40 19.85
N VAL A 433 16.12 4.19 20.86
CA VAL A 433 17.10 4.81 21.77
C VAL A 433 17.25 3.94 23.02
N VAL A 434 18.48 3.56 23.34
CA VAL A 434 18.82 2.85 24.57
C VAL A 434 18.61 3.81 25.76
N THR A 435 17.76 3.41 26.70
CA THR A 435 17.46 4.19 27.92
C THR A 435 18.28 3.75 29.10
N GLY A 436 18.78 2.50 29.09
CA GLY A 436 19.61 1.94 30.13
C GLY A 436 20.14 0.57 29.73
N VAL A 437 21.20 0.14 30.40
CA VAL A 437 21.76 -1.22 30.31
C VAL A 437 21.98 -1.69 31.73
N ALA A 438 21.52 -2.91 32.04
CA ALA A 438 21.68 -3.51 33.36
C ALA A 438 23.16 -3.82 33.64
N ASP A 439 23.62 -3.59 34.86
CA ASP A 439 25.03 -3.78 35.26
C ASP A 439 25.51 -5.21 35.11
N ASP A 440 24.60 -6.20 35.23
CA ASP A 440 24.82 -7.62 35.08
C ASP A 440 24.46 -8.16 33.68
N GLY A 441 24.00 -7.28 32.79
CA GLY A 441 23.63 -7.64 31.41
C GLY A 441 24.83 -7.85 30.50
N SER A 442 24.75 -8.84 29.60
CA SER A 442 25.83 -9.14 28.64
C SER A 442 26.15 -7.99 27.68
N ALA A 443 25.23 -7.03 27.53
CA ALA A 443 25.42 -5.83 26.71
C ALA A 443 26.21 -4.70 27.41
N GLN A 444 26.33 -4.71 28.71
CA GLN A 444 26.87 -3.63 29.54
C GLN A 444 28.25 -3.10 29.08
N PRO A 445 29.24 -3.96 28.75
CA PRO A 445 30.55 -3.42 28.35
C PRO A 445 30.55 -2.77 26.95
N HIS A 446 29.49 -2.93 26.15
CA HIS A 446 29.48 -2.60 24.73
C HIS A 446 28.48 -1.52 24.36
N ILE A 447 27.33 -1.48 25.02
CA ILE A 447 26.18 -0.59 24.73
C ILE A 447 25.98 0.37 25.89
N LYS A 448 25.60 1.62 25.60
CA LYS A 448 25.42 2.69 26.58
C LYS A 448 24.05 3.34 26.43
N ALA A 449 23.55 3.93 27.51
CA ALA A 449 22.38 4.78 27.44
C ALA A 449 22.65 5.97 26.50
N GLY A 450 21.69 6.29 25.63
CA GLY A 450 21.81 7.30 24.59
C GLY A 450 22.22 6.73 23.22
N ASP A 451 22.62 5.47 23.11
CA ASP A 451 22.89 4.83 21.82
C ASP A 451 21.59 4.73 21.00
N LEU A 452 21.67 5.03 19.71
CA LEU A 452 20.57 4.84 18.76
C LEU A 452 20.81 3.52 18.00
N ILE A 453 20.06 2.47 18.33
CA ILE A 453 20.16 1.19 17.64
C ILE A 453 19.31 1.24 16.36
N ILE A 454 19.92 0.94 15.22
CA ILE A 454 19.32 1.02 13.90
C ILE A 454 19.10 -0.35 13.26
N ALA A 455 19.87 -1.37 13.66
CA ALA A 455 19.69 -2.74 13.18
C ALA A 455 20.21 -3.77 14.17
N VAL A 456 19.62 -4.97 14.14
CA VAL A 456 20.09 -6.19 14.83
C VAL A 456 20.39 -7.23 13.77
N ASN A 457 21.64 -7.68 13.69
CA ASN A 457 22.17 -8.47 12.59
C ASN A 457 21.92 -7.74 11.24
N ASN A 458 21.14 -8.33 10.34
CA ASN A 458 20.77 -7.75 9.05
C ASN A 458 19.36 -7.14 9.03
N SER A 459 18.65 -7.12 10.17
CA SER A 459 17.29 -6.60 10.25
C SER A 459 17.29 -5.18 10.75
N GLN A 460 16.77 -4.24 9.95
CA GLN A 460 16.55 -2.86 10.38
C GLN A 460 15.45 -2.82 11.44
N ILE A 461 15.61 -1.91 12.40
CA ILE A 461 14.71 -1.75 13.54
C ILE A 461 13.93 -0.46 13.39
N GLY A 462 12.61 -0.54 13.36
CA GLY A 462 11.70 0.61 13.29
C GLY A 462 11.11 1.04 14.62
N ASN A 463 11.00 0.11 15.59
CA ASN A 463 10.40 0.35 16.91
C ASN A 463 10.97 -0.61 17.98
N ALA A 464 10.69 -0.31 19.25
CA ALA A 464 11.21 -1.08 20.39
C ALA A 464 10.72 -2.55 20.38
N ASN A 465 9.50 -2.81 19.93
CA ASN A 465 8.98 -4.17 19.87
C ASN A 465 9.73 -5.03 18.84
N GLU A 466 10.01 -4.49 17.66
CA GLU A 466 10.86 -5.15 16.65
C GLU A 466 12.27 -5.38 17.17
N PHE A 467 12.86 -4.39 17.85
CA PHE A 467 14.17 -4.53 18.46
C PHE A 467 14.24 -5.72 19.41
N PHE A 468 13.33 -5.79 20.38
CA PHE A 468 13.32 -6.85 21.37
C PHE A 468 13.03 -8.22 20.75
N LEU A 469 12.16 -8.28 19.74
CA LEU A 469 11.87 -9.53 19.04
C LEU A 469 13.12 -10.07 18.32
N HIS A 470 13.81 -9.23 17.54
CA HIS A 470 15.01 -9.63 16.81
C HIS A 470 16.18 -9.94 17.74
N LEU A 471 16.33 -9.19 18.83
CA LEU A 471 17.34 -9.43 19.85
C LEU A 471 17.15 -10.78 20.52
N ALA A 472 15.93 -11.07 21.00
CA ALA A 472 15.61 -12.33 21.65
C ALA A 472 15.82 -13.54 20.73
N ALA A 473 15.33 -13.45 19.50
CA ALA A 473 15.48 -14.50 18.50
C ALA A 473 16.95 -14.81 18.15
N SER A 474 17.81 -13.78 18.15
CA SER A 474 19.21 -13.91 17.75
C SER A 474 20.12 -14.31 18.91
N ALA A 475 20.05 -13.62 20.05
CA ALA A 475 20.95 -13.79 21.19
C ALA A 475 20.85 -15.18 21.83
N ALA A 476 19.71 -15.84 21.71
CA ALA A 476 19.50 -17.20 22.17
C ALA A 476 20.24 -18.28 21.36
N VAL A 477 20.61 -17.97 20.11
CA VAL A 477 21.10 -18.97 19.16
C VAL A 477 22.56 -18.73 18.78
N GLN A 478 22.93 -17.44 18.58
CA GLN A 478 24.23 -17.05 18.03
C GLN A 478 24.70 -15.70 18.54
N ALA A 479 25.98 -15.39 18.28
CA ALA A 479 26.49 -14.04 18.52
C ALA A 479 25.67 -13.01 17.71
N THR A 480 25.22 -11.96 18.37
CA THR A 480 24.30 -10.98 17.81
C THR A 480 25.03 -9.67 17.49
N SER A 481 25.00 -9.25 16.24
CA SER A 481 25.57 -7.98 15.80
C SER A 481 24.55 -6.86 15.93
N ILE A 482 24.87 -5.83 16.70
CA ILE A 482 24.03 -4.64 16.89
C ILE A 482 24.70 -3.46 16.18
N HIS A 483 23.96 -2.83 15.29
CA HIS A 483 24.38 -1.62 14.60
C HIS A 483 23.76 -0.43 15.31
N LEU A 484 24.56 0.48 15.78
CA LEU A 484 24.11 1.64 16.53
C LEU A 484 24.87 2.91 16.14
N ILE A 485 24.29 4.04 16.46
CA ILE A 485 24.91 5.36 16.30
C ILE A 485 25.18 5.90 17.70
N ARG A 486 26.43 6.28 17.97
CA ARG A 486 26.91 6.91 19.20
C ARG A 486 27.66 8.18 18.86
N GLU A 487 27.28 9.31 19.46
CA GLU A 487 27.94 10.62 19.22
C GLU A 487 28.04 10.99 17.71
N GLY A 488 26.99 10.61 16.95
CA GLY A 488 26.91 10.85 15.50
C GLY A 488 27.71 9.90 14.62
N GLY A 489 28.48 8.97 15.20
CA GLY A 489 29.25 7.96 14.46
C GLY A 489 28.60 6.58 14.50
N PRO A 490 28.61 5.80 13.39
CA PRO A 490 28.14 4.43 13.37
C PRO A 490 29.13 3.50 14.08
N ILE A 491 28.59 2.66 14.96
CA ILE A 491 29.34 1.63 15.70
C ILE A 491 28.66 0.28 15.47
N ARG A 492 29.48 -0.75 15.29
CA ARG A 492 29.02 -2.14 15.28
C ARG A 492 29.52 -2.84 16.54
N VAL A 493 28.59 -3.38 17.30
CA VAL A 493 28.84 -4.16 18.50
C VAL A 493 28.43 -5.60 18.26
N THR A 494 29.23 -6.56 18.69
CA THR A 494 28.87 -7.97 18.65
C THR A 494 28.70 -8.48 20.07
N LEU A 495 27.47 -8.82 20.44
CA LEU A 495 27.17 -9.49 21.70
C LEU A 495 27.44 -10.99 21.56
N PRO A 496 28.10 -11.65 22.52
CA PRO A 496 28.28 -13.09 22.50
C PRO A 496 26.93 -13.82 22.59
N ALA A 497 26.87 -15.04 22.05
CA ALA A 497 25.70 -15.90 22.28
C ALA A 497 25.58 -16.15 23.80
N LEU A 498 24.33 -16.11 24.29
CA LEU A 498 24.08 -16.37 25.69
C LEU A 498 24.42 -17.82 26.04
N PRO A 499 25.03 -18.08 27.20
CA PRO A 499 25.36 -19.46 27.62
C PRO A 499 24.06 -20.27 27.74
N ARG A 500 24.04 -21.47 27.13
CA ARG A 500 22.95 -22.41 27.31
C ARG A 500 23.02 -22.89 28.78
N ARG A 501 21.96 -22.65 29.54
CA ARG A 501 21.79 -23.33 30.82
C ARG A 501 21.52 -24.82 30.52
N GLU A 502 22.37 -25.67 31.05
CA GLU A 502 22.22 -27.15 31.07
C GLU A 502 20.95 -27.56 31.82
#